data_5cde1823bfd72242e0a4f370e89eee9d
#
_entry.id   5cde1823bfd72242e0a4f370e89eee9d
#
_cell.length_a   1.000
_cell.length_b   1.000
_cell.length_c   1.000
_cell.angle_alpha   90.00
_cell.angle_beta   90.00
_cell.angle_gamma   90.00
#
_symmetry.space_group_name_H-M   'P 1'
#
loop_
_entity.id
_entity.type
_entity.pdbx_description
1 polymer ?
#
loop_
_entity_poly.entity_id
_entity_poly.type
_entity_poly.pdbx_seq_one_letter_code
_entity_poly.pdbx_strand_id
1 'polypeptide(L)'
;MNILFALAIAMAVGMAMTRLIKLIHLPNVTAYLIAGLLVGPYVLKVLTPEMNSKLSIISDVALGFIAYSIGSEFKFSYIKEIGAKPMVITAFEGCVASLLVFLTLLALGQPLPMCLALGAIAAATAPAATLMVVRQYKANGPVTRMLLPVVAMDDALGLMLYAIMMAIARTLDSGAALSVMTLLVKPLIEIVGSLAMGVLIGTVMVFCLRFFHSRGNKLTMTILIVFLAVGLSTMLDLSSLLVCMMIGATMINVSNDSPALLEQCDRFTPPLFLLFFVLSGASLDLSVLPTVGVVGIACILSRAIGKSLGATIGAAIEKCDKNIIRYLGMTLIPQAGVAIGMARMCLTDLPAYGPTINAVVLAGTLIYELSGPVITKIALTKAGEIKEGGAKPAAVTAAK
;
A
#
# COMPACT_ATOMS: atom_id res chain seq x y z
N MET A 1 -18.18 -3.94 -24.73
CA MET A 1 -18.76 -2.77 -24.04
C MET A 1 -17.77 -1.61 -24.13
N ASN A 2 -18.26 -0.36 -24.21
CA ASN A 2 -17.38 0.82 -24.22
C ASN A 2 -16.72 1.01 -22.83
N ILE A 3 -15.42 1.36 -22.80
CA ILE A 3 -14.64 1.54 -21.57
C ILE A 3 -15.24 2.63 -20.66
N LEU A 4 -15.68 3.75 -21.22
CA LEU A 4 -16.31 4.84 -20.44
C LEU A 4 -17.60 4.39 -19.78
N PHE A 5 -18.41 3.59 -20.49
CA PHE A 5 -19.64 3.04 -19.93
C PHE A 5 -19.36 2.03 -18.81
N ALA A 6 -18.32 1.19 -18.96
CA ALA A 6 -17.86 0.28 -17.93
C ALA A 6 -17.39 1.03 -16.67
N LEU A 7 -16.62 2.11 -16.83
CA LEU A 7 -16.20 2.98 -15.73
C LEU A 7 -17.39 3.65 -15.02
N ALA A 8 -18.37 4.12 -15.77
CA ALA A 8 -19.58 4.73 -15.20
C ALA A 8 -20.35 3.70 -14.35
N ILE A 9 -20.52 2.47 -14.82
CA ILE A 9 -21.12 1.38 -14.05
C ILE A 9 -20.27 1.07 -12.81
N ALA A 10 -18.96 0.94 -12.96
CA ALA A 10 -18.03 0.69 -11.84
C ALA A 10 -18.15 1.75 -10.74
N MET A 11 -18.20 3.03 -11.12
CA MET A 11 -18.41 4.13 -10.18
C MET A 11 -19.79 4.06 -9.53
N ALA A 12 -20.83 3.81 -10.30
CA ALA A 12 -22.21 3.73 -9.79
C ALA A 12 -22.38 2.60 -8.78
N VAL A 13 -21.87 1.41 -9.10
CA VAL A 13 -21.87 0.25 -8.18
C VAL A 13 -21.02 0.51 -6.96
N GLY A 14 -19.81 1.10 -7.12
CA GLY A 14 -18.95 1.54 -6.01
C GLY A 14 -19.67 2.47 -5.06
N MET A 15 -20.34 3.50 -5.56
CA MET A 15 -21.12 4.44 -4.77
C MET A 15 -22.33 3.77 -4.09
N ALA A 16 -23.06 2.91 -4.78
CA ALA A 16 -24.19 2.17 -4.22
C ALA A 16 -23.74 1.26 -3.07
N MET A 17 -22.63 0.52 -3.26
CA MET A 17 -22.07 -0.33 -2.22
C MET A 17 -21.66 0.42 -0.96
N THR A 18 -21.20 1.67 -1.06
CA THR A 18 -20.91 2.46 0.15
C THR A 18 -22.16 2.73 1.00
N ARG A 19 -23.35 2.80 0.40
CA ARG A 19 -24.62 2.96 1.13
C ARG A 19 -24.97 1.67 1.88
N LEU A 20 -24.82 0.52 1.23
CA LEU A 20 -25.11 -0.79 1.83
C LEU A 20 -24.13 -1.10 2.98
N ILE A 21 -22.85 -0.89 2.75
CA ILE A 21 -21.80 -1.19 3.76
C ILE A 21 -21.86 -0.26 4.97
N LYS A 22 -22.36 0.95 4.84
CA LYS A 22 -22.62 1.84 5.99
C LYS A 22 -23.62 1.24 6.99
N LEU A 23 -24.57 0.42 6.55
CA LEU A 23 -25.52 -0.25 7.44
C LEU A 23 -24.82 -1.20 8.40
N ILE A 24 -23.72 -1.83 7.97
CA ILE A 24 -22.92 -2.76 8.79
C ILE A 24 -21.63 -2.09 9.34
N HIS A 25 -21.56 -0.76 9.25
CA HIS A 25 -20.45 0.04 9.80
C HIS A 25 -19.05 -0.32 9.29
N LEU A 26 -18.92 -0.83 8.05
CA LEU A 26 -17.62 -1.14 7.45
C LEU A 26 -17.01 0.06 6.69
N PRO A 27 -15.69 0.06 6.46
CA PRO A 27 -14.99 1.09 5.69
C PRO A 27 -15.44 1.15 4.22
N ASN A 28 -15.39 2.34 3.61
CA ASN A 28 -15.73 2.52 2.21
C ASN A 28 -14.78 1.74 1.27
N VAL A 29 -13.53 1.53 1.66
CA VAL A 29 -12.55 0.72 0.90
C VAL A 29 -13.09 -0.69 0.68
N THR A 30 -13.60 -1.33 1.74
CA THR A 30 -14.21 -2.65 1.64
C THR A 30 -15.42 -2.65 0.69
N ALA A 31 -16.23 -1.57 0.69
CA ALA A 31 -17.32 -1.40 -0.27
C ALA A 31 -16.84 -1.37 -1.71
N TYR A 32 -15.79 -0.61 -1.98
CA TYR A 32 -15.23 -0.46 -3.33
C TYR A 32 -14.62 -1.77 -3.83
N LEU A 33 -13.91 -2.50 -2.98
CA LEU A 33 -13.35 -3.81 -3.32
C LEU A 33 -14.43 -4.84 -3.64
N ILE A 34 -15.50 -4.91 -2.82
CA ILE A 34 -16.65 -5.77 -3.08
C ILE A 34 -17.37 -5.35 -4.37
N ALA A 35 -17.54 -4.04 -4.60
CA ALA A 35 -18.10 -3.53 -5.85
C ALA A 35 -17.24 -3.98 -7.05
N GLY A 36 -15.92 -3.93 -6.92
CA GLY A 36 -14.97 -4.42 -7.92
C GLY A 36 -15.12 -5.91 -8.21
N LEU A 37 -15.22 -6.73 -7.18
CA LEU A 37 -15.52 -8.17 -7.33
C LEU A 37 -16.83 -8.41 -8.07
N LEU A 38 -17.88 -7.63 -7.77
CA LEU A 38 -19.18 -7.75 -8.44
C LEU A 38 -19.12 -7.36 -9.91
N VAL A 39 -18.52 -6.22 -10.26
CA VAL A 39 -18.43 -5.76 -11.66
C VAL A 39 -17.31 -6.45 -12.43
N GLY A 40 -16.45 -7.17 -11.74
CA GLY A 40 -15.30 -7.87 -12.28
C GLY A 40 -15.65 -9.07 -13.16
N PRO A 41 -14.61 -9.76 -13.69
CA PRO A 41 -14.76 -10.82 -14.70
C PRO A 41 -15.48 -12.08 -14.18
N TYR A 42 -15.55 -12.27 -12.88
CA TYR A 42 -16.09 -13.49 -12.27
C TYR A 42 -17.59 -13.42 -11.98
N VAL A 43 -18.20 -12.23 -11.85
CA VAL A 43 -19.63 -12.06 -11.52
C VAL A 43 -20.40 -11.39 -12.65
N LEU A 44 -20.41 -10.07 -12.74
CA LEU A 44 -21.19 -9.35 -13.75
C LEU A 44 -20.48 -9.18 -15.11
N LYS A 45 -19.18 -9.44 -15.15
CA LYS A 45 -18.34 -9.36 -16.37
C LYS A 45 -18.41 -7.99 -17.08
N VAL A 46 -18.64 -6.93 -16.33
CA VAL A 46 -18.66 -5.54 -16.82
C VAL A 46 -17.24 -5.08 -17.10
N LEU A 47 -16.31 -5.35 -16.19
CA LEU A 47 -14.88 -5.11 -16.35
C LEU A 47 -14.22 -6.43 -16.77
N THR A 48 -13.80 -6.50 -18.04
CA THR A 48 -13.02 -7.66 -18.53
C THR A 48 -11.56 -7.52 -18.11
N PRO A 49 -10.77 -8.62 -18.03
CA PRO A 49 -9.34 -8.55 -17.73
C PRO A 49 -8.57 -7.60 -18.66
N GLU A 50 -8.93 -7.57 -19.95
CA GLU A 50 -8.33 -6.68 -20.95
C GLU A 50 -8.64 -5.21 -20.67
N MET A 51 -9.89 -4.89 -20.32
CA MET A 51 -10.27 -3.53 -19.90
C MET A 51 -9.53 -3.12 -18.63
N ASN A 52 -9.45 -4.01 -17.66
CA ASN A 52 -8.77 -3.74 -16.39
C ASN A 52 -7.29 -3.47 -16.59
N SER A 53 -6.63 -4.21 -17.48
CA SER A 53 -5.24 -3.96 -17.89
C SER A 53 -5.06 -2.58 -18.55
N LYS A 54 -5.95 -2.16 -19.45
CA LYS A 54 -5.91 -0.81 -20.06
C LYS A 54 -6.18 0.32 -19.07
N LEU A 55 -6.92 0.04 -18.01
CA LEU A 55 -7.27 0.99 -16.95
C LEU A 55 -6.24 1.04 -15.82
N SER A 56 -5.17 0.24 -15.87
CA SER A 56 -4.11 0.23 -14.85
C SER A 56 -3.49 1.60 -14.62
N ILE A 57 -3.44 2.45 -15.66
CA ILE A 57 -2.96 3.84 -15.56
C ILE A 57 -3.72 4.66 -14.50
N ILE A 58 -5.01 4.39 -14.29
CA ILE A 58 -5.80 5.04 -13.24
C ILE A 58 -5.30 4.59 -11.87
N SER A 59 -4.96 3.31 -11.73
CA SER A 59 -4.41 2.74 -10.50
C SER A 59 -3.04 3.32 -10.18
N ASP A 60 -2.16 3.44 -11.19
CA ASP A 60 -0.80 3.99 -11.03
C ASP A 60 -0.86 5.46 -10.58
N VAL A 61 -1.73 6.25 -11.21
CA VAL A 61 -1.95 7.66 -10.85
C VAL A 61 -2.55 7.78 -9.44
N ALA A 62 -3.55 6.97 -9.11
CA ALA A 62 -4.17 6.98 -7.79
C ALA A 62 -3.14 6.63 -6.69
N LEU A 63 -2.30 5.61 -6.92
CA LEU A 63 -1.20 5.25 -6.03
C LEU A 63 -0.19 6.40 -5.89
N GLY A 64 0.13 7.10 -6.97
CA GLY A 64 0.99 8.28 -6.93
C GLY A 64 0.43 9.37 -6.02
N PHE A 65 -0.87 9.68 -6.09
CA PHE A 65 -1.53 10.63 -5.19
C PHE A 65 -1.58 10.14 -3.74
N ILE A 66 -1.81 8.85 -3.51
CA ILE A 66 -1.77 8.24 -2.16
C ILE A 66 -0.36 8.42 -1.58
N ALA A 67 0.68 8.08 -2.33
CA ALA A 67 2.06 8.21 -1.90
C ALA A 67 2.45 9.68 -1.63
N TYR A 68 2.08 10.61 -2.51
CA TYR A 68 2.26 12.06 -2.31
C TYR A 68 1.63 12.52 -1.00
N SER A 69 0.41 12.05 -0.71
CA SER A 69 -0.29 12.40 0.52
C SER A 69 0.37 11.83 1.76
N ILE A 70 0.86 10.59 1.71
CA ILE A 70 1.63 9.97 2.81
C ILE A 70 2.91 10.79 3.04
N GLY A 71 3.63 11.11 1.97
CA GLY A 71 4.84 11.93 2.03
C GLY A 71 4.61 13.29 2.68
N SER A 72 3.46 13.91 2.44
CA SER A 72 3.09 15.21 3.03
C SER A 72 2.88 15.18 4.55
N GLU A 73 2.80 13.99 5.17
CA GLU A 73 2.79 13.83 6.62
C GLU A 73 4.20 13.81 7.25
N PHE A 74 5.27 13.72 6.41
CA PHE A 74 6.67 13.63 6.86
C PHE A 74 7.30 15.00 7.15
N LYS A 75 6.87 15.65 8.24
CA LYS A 75 7.55 16.85 8.74
C LYS A 75 8.85 16.48 9.45
N PHE A 76 9.96 17.09 9.08
CA PHE A 76 11.26 16.86 9.73
C PHE A 76 11.25 17.17 11.23
N SER A 77 10.48 18.18 11.67
CA SER A 77 10.29 18.46 13.08
C SER A 77 9.71 17.27 13.84
N TYR A 78 8.73 16.61 13.23
CA TYR A 78 8.08 15.43 13.80
C TYR A 78 8.99 14.19 13.78
N ILE A 79 9.74 13.99 12.68
CA ILE A 79 10.73 12.89 12.58
C ILE A 79 11.80 13.03 13.65
N LYS A 80 12.27 14.26 13.93
CA LYS A 80 13.21 14.51 15.02
C LYS A 80 12.63 14.17 16.39
N GLU A 81 11.35 14.43 16.62
CA GLU A 81 10.65 14.12 17.88
C GLU A 81 10.48 12.63 18.08
N ILE A 82 10.06 11.89 17.03
CA ILE A 82 9.83 10.43 17.10
C ILE A 82 11.15 9.65 17.16
N GLY A 83 12.23 10.18 16.53
CA GLY A 83 13.53 9.52 16.45
C GLY A 83 13.53 8.26 15.59
N ALA A 84 14.32 7.25 15.99
CA ALA A 84 14.50 6.00 15.26
C ALA A 84 13.35 4.98 15.44
N LYS A 85 12.34 5.28 16.28
CA LYS A 85 11.26 4.34 16.62
C LYS A 85 10.55 3.72 15.41
N PRO A 86 10.12 4.50 14.39
CA PRO A 86 9.50 3.90 13.21
C PRO A 86 10.41 2.92 12.48
N MET A 87 11.70 3.24 12.36
CA MET A 87 12.68 2.39 11.68
C MET A 87 12.86 1.05 12.39
N VAL A 88 12.97 1.06 13.72
CA VAL A 88 13.07 -0.15 14.53
C VAL A 88 11.79 -0.98 14.42
N ILE A 89 10.62 -0.34 14.53
CA ILE A 89 9.33 -1.04 14.40
C ILE A 89 9.20 -1.67 13.01
N THR A 90 9.51 -0.93 11.94
CA THR A 90 9.47 -1.44 10.56
C THR A 90 10.42 -2.63 10.37
N ALA A 91 11.66 -2.54 10.88
CA ALA A 91 12.61 -3.63 10.78
C ALA A 91 12.09 -4.91 11.49
N PHE A 92 11.58 -4.78 12.71
CA PHE A 92 11.05 -5.92 13.43
C PHE A 92 9.79 -6.49 12.79
N GLU A 93 8.84 -5.65 12.36
CA GLU A 93 7.59 -6.15 11.80
C GLU A 93 7.78 -6.85 10.46
N GLY A 94 8.63 -6.33 9.59
CA GLY A 94 8.96 -6.95 8.30
C GLY A 94 9.79 -8.22 8.48
N CYS A 95 10.87 -8.18 9.27
CA CYS A 95 11.73 -9.34 9.49
C CYS A 95 11.02 -10.48 10.24
N VAL A 96 10.21 -10.18 11.26
CA VAL A 96 9.47 -11.22 12.02
C VAL A 96 8.38 -11.83 11.14
N ALA A 97 7.67 -11.03 10.34
CA ALA A 97 6.68 -11.56 9.39
C ALA A 97 7.34 -12.48 8.36
N SER A 98 8.44 -12.03 7.76
CA SER A 98 9.23 -12.80 6.79
C SER A 98 9.73 -14.12 7.39
N LEU A 99 10.34 -14.07 8.57
CA LEU A 99 10.87 -15.23 9.27
C LEU A 99 9.77 -16.21 9.67
N LEU A 100 8.64 -15.73 10.19
CA LEU A 100 7.56 -16.60 10.64
C LEU A 100 6.89 -17.32 9.47
N VAL A 101 6.67 -16.65 8.34
CA VAL A 101 6.17 -17.29 7.11
C VAL A 101 7.17 -18.32 6.60
N PHE A 102 8.45 -17.96 6.51
CA PHE A 102 9.50 -18.86 6.10
C PHE A 102 9.54 -20.14 6.96
N LEU A 103 9.59 -20.01 8.29
CA LEU A 103 9.63 -21.15 9.21
C LEU A 103 8.34 -21.99 9.16
N THR A 104 7.19 -21.37 9.04
CA THR A 104 5.90 -22.08 8.93
C THR A 104 5.86 -22.94 7.67
N LEU A 105 6.27 -22.39 6.52
CA LEU A 105 6.28 -23.12 5.26
C LEU A 105 7.34 -24.22 5.24
N LEU A 106 8.50 -23.97 5.85
CA LEU A 106 9.55 -24.96 6.01
C LEU A 106 9.08 -26.14 6.88
N ALA A 107 8.36 -25.86 7.98
CA ALA A 107 7.77 -26.88 8.85
C ALA A 107 6.69 -27.71 8.14
N LEU A 108 6.02 -27.14 7.13
CA LEU A 108 5.08 -27.86 6.26
C LEU A 108 5.77 -28.65 5.13
N GLY A 109 7.10 -28.73 5.13
CA GLY A 109 7.88 -29.48 4.15
C GLY A 109 7.90 -28.83 2.75
N GLN A 110 7.66 -27.52 2.64
CA GLN A 110 7.71 -26.86 1.35
C GLN A 110 9.14 -26.65 0.87
N PRO A 111 9.39 -26.62 -0.46
CA PRO A 111 10.72 -26.38 -1.02
C PRO A 111 11.33 -25.06 -0.54
N LEU A 112 12.62 -25.09 -0.20
CA LEU A 112 13.33 -23.95 0.37
C LEU A 112 13.25 -22.67 -0.49
N PRO A 113 13.39 -22.71 -1.84
CA PRO A 113 13.21 -21.53 -2.68
C PRO A 113 11.82 -20.89 -2.56
N MET A 114 10.76 -21.71 -2.47
CA MET A 114 9.40 -21.26 -2.27
C MET A 114 9.20 -20.61 -0.89
N CYS A 115 9.76 -21.21 0.17
CA CYS A 115 9.72 -20.66 1.53
C CYS A 115 10.39 -19.29 1.60
N LEU A 116 11.55 -19.13 0.95
CA LEU A 116 12.28 -17.86 0.87
C LEU A 116 11.47 -16.79 0.13
N ALA A 117 10.93 -17.13 -1.05
CA ALA A 117 10.15 -16.17 -1.84
C ALA A 117 8.89 -15.69 -1.11
N LEU A 118 8.07 -16.60 -0.57
CA LEU A 118 6.86 -16.24 0.18
C LEU A 118 7.19 -15.51 1.49
N GLY A 119 8.28 -15.91 2.17
CA GLY A 119 8.78 -15.20 3.35
C GLY A 119 9.16 -13.76 3.02
N ALA A 120 9.89 -13.54 1.93
CA ALA A 120 10.26 -12.19 1.48
C ALA A 120 9.03 -11.31 1.16
N ILE A 121 8.08 -11.87 0.38
CA ILE A 121 6.84 -11.16 -0.01
C ILE A 121 5.98 -10.82 1.22
N ALA A 122 6.07 -11.63 2.28
CA ALA A 122 5.30 -11.41 3.51
C ALA A 122 5.64 -10.08 4.23
N ALA A 123 6.82 -9.52 4.00
CA ALA A 123 7.21 -8.23 4.57
C ALA A 123 6.37 -7.06 4.03
N ALA A 124 5.96 -7.08 2.76
CA ALA A 124 5.28 -5.96 2.13
C ALA A 124 3.90 -5.63 2.73
N THR A 125 3.60 -4.34 2.90
CA THR A 125 2.30 -3.82 3.39
C THR A 125 1.68 -2.88 2.35
N ALA A 126 0.35 -2.83 2.28
CA ALA A 126 -0.37 -1.89 1.40
C ALA A 126 -0.80 -0.65 2.18
N PRO A 127 -0.19 0.53 1.90
CA PRO A 127 -0.52 1.76 2.62
C PRO A 127 -1.92 2.30 2.28
N ALA A 128 -2.38 2.10 1.05
CA ALA A 128 -3.57 2.74 0.50
C ALA A 128 -4.84 2.42 1.30
N ALA A 129 -5.08 1.15 1.59
CA ALA A 129 -6.28 0.72 2.31
C ALA A 129 -6.32 1.27 3.75
N THR A 130 -5.20 1.21 4.45
CA THR A 130 -5.05 1.73 5.81
C THR A 130 -5.22 3.26 5.86
N LEU A 131 -4.57 3.99 4.94
CA LEU A 131 -4.68 5.44 4.85
C LEU A 131 -6.12 5.89 4.59
N MET A 132 -6.84 5.18 3.72
CA MET A 132 -8.25 5.49 3.45
C MET A 132 -9.13 5.32 4.70
N VAL A 133 -8.87 4.33 5.55
CA VAL A 133 -9.56 4.18 6.84
C VAL A 133 -9.23 5.34 7.77
N VAL A 134 -7.95 5.69 7.92
CA VAL A 134 -7.51 6.84 8.73
C VAL A 134 -8.23 8.12 8.30
N ARG A 135 -8.27 8.41 6.99
CA ARG A 135 -8.92 9.59 6.43
C ARG A 135 -10.44 9.58 6.57
N GLN A 136 -11.08 8.44 6.27
CA GLN A 136 -12.54 8.30 6.34
C GLN A 136 -13.06 8.57 7.75
N TYR A 137 -12.38 8.06 8.76
CA TYR A 137 -12.78 8.18 10.16
C TYR A 137 -12.08 9.34 10.88
N LYS A 138 -11.22 10.11 10.18
CA LYS A 138 -10.42 11.21 10.74
C LYS A 138 -9.69 10.76 12.00
N ALA A 139 -9.11 9.55 11.97
CA ALA A 139 -8.38 9.00 13.08
C ALA A 139 -7.17 9.90 13.40
N ASN A 140 -6.97 10.17 14.69
CA ASN A 140 -5.86 10.98 15.16
C ASN A 140 -5.45 10.55 16.58
N GLY A 141 -4.21 10.12 16.71
CA GLY A 141 -3.64 9.68 17.97
C GLY A 141 -2.25 9.07 17.79
N PRO A 142 -1.68 8.51 18.86
CA PRO A 142 -0.33 7.95 18.82
C PRO A 142 -0.16 6.82 17.79
N VAL A 143 -1.14 5.92 17.66
CA VAL A 143 -1.09 4.80 16.70
C VAL A 143 -1.10 5.33 15.26
N THR A 144 -2.03 6.23 14.92
CA THR A 144 -2.12 6.83 13.58
C THR A 144 -0.82 7.56 13.22
N ARG A 145 -0.26 8.34 14.15
CA ARG A 145 0.98 9.09 13.92
C ARG A 145 2.19 8.17 13.71
N MET A 146 2.25 7.03 14.39
CA MET A 146 3.33 6.04 14.22
C MET A 146 3.13 5.21 12.95
N LEU A 147 1.89 4.92 12.59
CA LEU A 147 1.52 4.09 11.45
C LEU A 147 2.05 4.65 10.12
N LEU A 148 1.87 5.95 9.87
CA LEU A 148 2.24 6.57 8.60
C LEU A 148 3.75 6.44 8.28
N PRO A 149 4.68 6.79 9.20
CA PRO A 149 6.10 6.56 8.96
C PRO A 149 6.47 5.08 8.79
N VAL A 150 5.89 4.18 9.61
CA VAL A 150 6.16 2.74 9.54
C VAL A 150 5.79 2.18 8.16
N VAL A 151 4.57 2.44 7.71
CA VAL A 151 4.08 1.96 6.39
C VAL A 151 4.92 2.51 5.24
N ALA A 152 5.38 3.75 5.33
CA ALA A 152 6.21 4.34 4.29
C ALA A 152 7.62 3.74 4.20
N MET A 153 8.18 3.32 5.33
CA MET A 153 9.49 2.64 5.37
C MET A 153 9.37 1.16 4.98
N ASP A 154 8.19 0.57 5.11
CA ASP A 154 7.94 -0.84 4.89
C ASP A 154 8.14 -1.24 3.41
N ASP A 155 7.79 -0.38 2.48
CA ASP A 155 8.02 -0.62 1.05
C ASP A 155 9.51 -0.79 0.72
N ALA A 156 10.37 0.07 1.28
CA ALA A 156 11.80 -0.02 1.09
C ALA A 156 12.39 -1.28 1.75
N LEU A 157 11.96 -1.61 2.97
CA LEU A 157 12.38 -2.83 3.66
C LEU A 157 11.92 -4.09 2.91
N GLY A 158 10.66 -4.10 2.45
CA GLY A 158 10.09 -5.22 1.70
C GLY A 158 10.87 -5.51 0.42
N LEU A 159 11.23 -4.48 -0.35
CA LEU A 159 12.07 -4.61 -1.55
C LEU A 159 13.47 -5.15 -1.23
N MET A 160 14.10 -4.67 -0.16
CA MET A 160 15.42 -5.16 0.26
C MET A 160 15.37 -6.64 0.69
N LEU A 161 14.40 -7.02 1.52
CA LEU A 161 14.22 -8.42 1.95
C LEU A 161 13.94 -9.32 0.74
N TYR A 162 13.09 -8.88 -0.19
CA TYR A 162 12.78 -9.61 -1.41
C TYR A 162 14.03 -9.82 -2.26
N ALA A 163 14.82 -8.79 -2.50
CA ALA A 163 16.04 -8.90 -3.30
C ALA A 163 17.05 -9.90 -2.68
N ILE A 164 17.24 -9.84 -1.37
CA ILE A 164 18.18 -10.74 -0.67
C ILE A 164 17.68 -12.19 -0.70
N MET A 165 16.43 -12.42 -0.29
CA MET A 165 15.88 -13.78 -0.17
C MET A 165 15.68 -14.43 -1.54
N MET A 166 15.27 -13.66 -2.55
CA MET A 166 15.13 -14.15 -3.93
C MET A 166 16.46 -14.49 -4.58
N ALA A 167 17.53 -13.74 -4.32
CA ALA A 167 18.83 -14.10 -4.85
C ALA A 167 19.33 -15.40 -4.23
N ILE A 168 19.08 -15.63 -2.92
CA ILE A 168 19.37 -16.93 -2.28
C ILE A 168 18.50 -18.02 -2.90
N ALA A 169 17.21 -17.78 -3.09
CA ALA A 169 16.26 -18.74 -3.68
C ALA A 169 16.68 -19.17 -5.09
N ARG A 170 17.06 -18.21 -5.95
CA ARG A 170 17.55 -18.47 -7.33
C ARG A 170 18.85 -19.27 -7.32
N THR A 171 19.77 -18.96 -6.40
CA THR A 171 21.03 -19.71 -6.27
C THR A 171 20.78 -21.17 -5.91
N LEU A 172 19.84 -21.41 -4.99
CA LEU A 172 19.46 -22.77 -4.58
C LEU A 172 18.76 -23.55 -5.69
N ASP A 173 17.97 -22.87 -6.53
CA ASP A 173 17.22 -23.49 -7.62
C ASP A 173 18.09 -23.75 -8.86
N SER A 174 18.94 -22.79 -9.24
CA SER A 174 19.73 -22.84 -10.49
C SER A 174 21.21 -23.22 -10.29
N GLY A 175 21.72 -23.27 -9.05
CA GLY A 175 23.14 -23.44 -8.76
C GLY A 175 24.03 -22.27 -9.21
N ALA A 176 23.45 -21.13 -9.58
CA ALA A 176 24.18 -19.95 -10.02
C ALA A 176 24.90 -19.25 -8.85
N ALA A 177 26.04 -18.59 -9.14
CA ALA A 177 26.79 -17.86 -8.12
C ALA A 177 25.99 -16.62 -7.62
N LEU A 178 26.05 -16.36 -6.32
CA LEU A 178 25.48 -15.15 -5.71
C LEU A 178 26.23 -13.91 -6.21
N SER A 179 25.49 -12.93 -6.77
CA SER A 179 26.05 -11.66 -7.19
C SER A 179 25.69 -10.55 -6.18
N VAL A 180 26.69 -9.93 -5.59
CA VAL A 180 26.55 -8.76 -4.70
C VAL A 180 25.81 -7.62 -5.41
N MET A 181 26.01 -7.48 -6.71
CA MET A 181 25.35 -6.46 -7.55
C MET A 181 23.82 -6.62 -7.53
N THR A 182 23.33 -7.84 -7.66
CA THR A 182 21.88 -8.13 -7.68
C THR A 182 21.26 -8.11 -6.28
N LEU A 183 22.04 -8.53 -5.27
CA LEU A 183 21.59 -8.64 -3.88
C LEU A 183 21.41 -7.29 -3.18
N LEU A 184 22.39 -6.40 -3.34
CA LEU A 184 22.46 -5.18 -2.56
C LEU A 184 22.46 -3.91 -3.42
N VAL A 185 23.22 -3.91 -4.51
CA VAL A 185 23.45 -2.67 -5.28
C VAL A 185 22.20 -2.25 -6.05
N LYS A 186 21.51 -3.16 -6.73
CA LYS A 186 20.28 -2.81 -7.48
C LYS A 186 19.17 -2.25 -6.58
N PRO A 187 18.76 -2.91 -5.48
CA PRO A 187 17.75 -2.35 -4.57
C PRO A 187 18.17 -1.02 -3.95
N LEU A 188 19.47 -0.88 -3.61
CA LEU A 188 19.98 0.36 -3.06
C LEU A 188 19.91 1.51 -4.08
N ILE A 189 20.27 1.25 -5.35
CA ILE A 189 20.14 2.23 -6.43
C ILE A 189 18.67 2.59 -6.64
N GLU A 190 17.76 1.63 -6.63
CA GLU A 190 16.32 1.88 -6.78
C GLU A 190 15.79 2.77 -5.64
N ILE A 191 16.12 2.46 -4.39
CA ILE A 191 15.67 3.24 -3.23
C ILE A 191 16.30 4.64 -3.24
N VAL A 192 17.63 4.73 -3.30
CA VAL A 192 18.33 6.01 -3.25
C VAL A 192 18.01 6.87 -4.48
N GLY A 193 17.92 6.26 -5.65
CA GLY A 193 17.53 6.93 -6.90
C GLY A 193 16.11 7.47 -6.83
N SER A 194 15.16 6.69 -6.30
CA SER A 194 13.77 7.12 -6.10
C SER A 194 13.68 8.29 -5.13
N LEU A 195 14.36 8.24 -3.99
CA LEU A 195 14.38 9.33 -3.02
C LEU A 195 15.03 10.59 -3.59
N ALA A 196 16.17 10.46 -4.26
CA ALA A 196 16.88 11.59 -4.90
C ALA A 196 16.01 12.24 -5.99
N MET A 197 15.37 11.42 -6.85
CA MET A 197 14.45 11.92 -7.87
C MET A 197 13.26 12.65 -7.25
N GLY A 198 12.68 12.10 -6.18
CA GLY A 198 11.56 12.72 -5.47
C GLY A 198 11.94 14.08 -4.88
N VAL A 199 13.13 14.22 -4.29
CA VAL A 199 13.67 15.52 -3.83
C VAL A 199 13.83 16.49 -4.99
N LEU A 200 14.43 16.04 -6.10
CA LEU A 200 14.65 16.89 -7.28
C LEU A 200 13.33 17.42 -7.84
N ILE A 201 12.39 16.52 -8.13
CA ILE A 201 11.07 16.89 -8.68
C ILE A 201 10.29 17.75 -7.68
N GLY A 202 10.31 17.41 -6.38
CA GLY A 202 9.68 18.20 -5.32
C GLY A 202 10.25 19.62 -5.22
N THR A 203 11.56 19.77 -5.33
CA THR A 203 12.23 21.08 -5.34
C THR A 203 11.84 21.90 -6.57
N VAL A 204 11.80 21.26 -7.74
CA VAL A 204 11.32 21.90 -8.99
C VAL A 204 9.87 22.36 -8.82
N MET A 205 9.01 21.52 -8.22
CA MET A 205 7.62 21.89 -7.92
C MET A 205 7.53 23.12 -7.02
N VAL A 206 8.31 23.19 -5.93
CA VAL A 206 8.34 24.36 -5.04
C VAL A 206 8.74 25.61 -5.80
N PHE A 207 9.75 25.52 -6.68
CA PHE A 207 10.18 26.65 -7.51
C PHE A 207 9.09 27.10 -8.48
N CYS A 208 8.45 26.18 -9.19
CA CYS A 208 7.39 26.47 -10.14
C CYS A 208 6.16 27.12 -9.48
N LEU A 209 5.81 26.70 -8.25
CA LEU A 209 4.67 27.25 -7.51
C LEU A 209 4.81 28.74 -7.19
N ARG A 210 6.02 29.30 -7.22
CA ARG A 210 6.24 30.75 -7.06
C ARG A 210 5.64 31.57 -8.21
N PHE A 211 5.45 30.95 -9.38
CA PHE A 211 4.89 31.61 -10.57
C PHE A 211 3.37 31.41 -10.70
N PHE A 212 2.78 30.45 -9.96
CA PHE A 212 1.37 30.09 -10.08
C PHE A 212 0.64 30.31 -8.75
N HIS A 213 -0.22 31.35 -8.69
CA HIS A 213 -0.88 31.75 -7.44
C HIS A 213 -2.34 31.25 -7.33
N SER A 214 -3.01 31.00 -8.47
CA SER A 214 -4.40 30.57 -8.46
C SER A 214 -4.55 29.13 -7.96
N ARG A 215 -5.64 28.84 -7.25
CA ARG A 215 -5.94 27.47 -6.73
C ARG A 215 -5.98 26.43 -7.84
N GLY A 216 -6.58 26.76 -9.01
CA GLY A 216 -6.65 25.86 -10.16
C GLY A 216 -5.27 25.54 -10.72
N ASN A 217 -4.40 26.55 -10.89
CA ASN A 217 -3.04 26.33 -11.38
C ASN A 217 -2.20 25.48 -10.41
N LYS A 218 -2.33 25.70 -9.11
CA LYS A 218 -1.64 24.90 -8.09
C LYS A 218 -2.09 23.42 -8.13
N LEU A 219 -3.39 23.14 -8.27
CA LEU A 219 -3.90 21.78 -8.44
C LEU A 219 -3.37 21.15 -9.75
N THR A 220 -3.46 21.90 -10.86
CA THR A 220 -2.93 21.44 -12.17
C THR A 220 -1.44 21.10 -12.08
N MET A 221 -0.65 21.93 -11.39
CA MET A 221 0.77 21.67 -11.16
C MET A 221 0.98 20.38 -10.36
N THR A 222 0.19 20.15 -9.32
CA THR A 222 0.31 18.92 -8.53
C THR A 222 -0.03 17.68 -9.36
N ILE A 223 -1.08 17.75 -10.19
CA ILE A 223 -1.44 16.65 -11.10
C ILE A 223 -0.31 16.40 -12.12
N LEU A 224 0.22 17.46 -12.73
CA LEU A 224 1.35 17.37 -13.67
C LEU A 224 2.55 16.67 -13.02
N ILE A 225 2.92 17.10 -11.82
CA ILE A 225 4.08 16.57 -11.10
C ILE A 225 3.90 15.11 -10.72
N VAL A 226 2.71 14.71 -10.26
CA VAL A 226 2.43 13.29 -9.97
C VAL A 226 2.50 12.46 -11.25
N PHE A 227 1.93 12.93 -12.37
CA PHE A 227 2.02 12.23 -13.65
C PHE A 227 3.46 12.11 -14.14
N LEU A 228 4.23 13.19 -14.06
CA LEU A 228 5.65 13.21 -14.42
C LEU A 228 6.45 12.22 -13.55
N ALA A 229 6.20 12.23 -12.24
CA ALA A 229 6.87 11.34 -11.28
C ALA A 229 6.60 9.87 -11.58
N VAL A 230 5.33 9.50 -11.76
CA VAL A 230 4.94 8.12 -12.10
C VAL A 230 5.54 7.71 -13.44
N GLY A 231 5.43 8.56 -14.47
CA GLY A 231 5.95 8.27 -15.81
C GLY A 231 7.48 8.12 -15.84
N LEU A 232 8.22 9.04 -15.22
CA LEU A 232 9.69 8.95 -15.15
C LEU A 232 10.15 7.76 -14.31
N SER A 233 9.49 7.46 -13.21
CA SER A 233 9.83 6.30 -12.37
C SER A 233 9.71 5.00 -13.16
N THR A 234 8.63 4.84 -13.93
CA THR A 234 8.42 3.66 -14.78
C THR A 234 9.49 3.57 -15.90
N MET A 235 9.92 4.71 -16.47
CA MET A 235 10.95 4.72 -17.52
C MET A 235 12.35 4.39 -16.99
N LEU A 236 12.62 4.67 -15.73
CA LEU A 236 13.94 4.53 -15.10
C LEU A 236 14.03 3.34 -14.14
N ASP A 237 13.01 2.46 -14.13
CA ASP A 237 12.90 1.32 -13.22
C ASP A 237 13.06 1.71 -11.75
N LEU A 238 12.44 2.85 -11.36
CA LEU A 238 12.40 3.36 -10.00
C LEU A 238 11.03 3.17 -9.37
N SER A 239 10.98 3.17 -8.03
CA SER A 239 9.71 3.08 -7.30
C SER A 239 8.91 4.38 -7.38
N SER A 240 7.81 4.38 -8.14
CA SER A 240 6.91 5.54 -8.26
C SER A 240 6.30 5.94 -6.90
N LEU A 241 6.07 4.97 -6.00
CA LEU A 241 5.60 5.23 -4.64
C LEU A 241 6.61 6.03 -3.85
N LEU A 242 7.88 5.60 -3.81
CA LEU A 242 8.95 6.31 -3.09
C LEU A 242 9.20 7.70 -3.68
N VAL A 243 9.17 7.84 -5.01
CA VAL A 243 9.34 9.15 -5.68
C VAL A 243 8.21 10.11 -5.30
N CYS A 244 6.95 9.71 -5.45
CA CYS A 244 5.79 10.55 -5.12
C CYS A 244 5.72 10.88 -3.61
N MET A 245 6.06 9.91 -2.75
CA MET A 245 6.15 10.12 -1.32
C MET A 245 7.23 11.16 -0.97
N MET A 246 8.39 11.08 -1.60
CA MET A 246 9.48 12.03 -1.36
C MET A 246 9.18 13.42 -1.90
N ILE A 247 8.39 13.53 -2.99
CA ILE A 247 7.86 14.83 -3.46
C ILE A 247 6.96 15.44 -2.36
N GLY A 248 6.03 14.68 -1.80
CA GLY A 248 5.17 15.13 -0.69
C GLY A 248 5.98 15.57 0.53
N ALA A 249 6.98 14.77 0.92
CA ALA A 249 7.89 15.08 2.02
C ALA A 249 8.71 16.36 1.76
N THR A 250 9.21 16.55 0.54
CA THR A 250 9.92 17.78 0.15
C THR A 250 8.99 19.00 0.23
N MET A 251 7.78 18.87 -0.29
CA MET A 251 6.78 19.94 -0.28
C MET A 251 6.42 20.38 1.14
N ILE A 252 6.13 19.48 2.07
CA ILE A 252 5.71 19.84 3.43
C ILE A 252 6.82 20.51 4.25
N ASN A 253 8.08 20.24 3.89
CA ASN A 253 9.24 20.77 4.61
C ASN A 253 9.82 22.05 4.00
N VAL A 254 9.56 22.33 2.71
CA VAL A 254 10.17 23.45 1.98
C VAL A 254 9.15 24.50 1.59
N SER A 255 7.87 24.16 1.40
CA SER A 255 6.82 25.07 0.92
C SER A 255 5.73 25.33 1.95
N ASN A 256 5.43 26.62 2.16
CA ASN A 256 4.28 27.04 2.97
C ASN A 256 2.93 26.75 2.29
N ASP A 257 2.92 26.50 0.99
CA ASP A 257 1.72 26.18 0.21
C ASP A 257 1.24 24.71 0.39
N SER A 258 2.09 23.87 0.98
CA SER A 258 1.84 22.42 1.09
C SER A 258 0.49 22.07 1.74
N PRO A 259 0.04 22.68 2.85
CA PRO A 259 -1.26 22.34 3.45
C PRO A 259 -2.44 22.65 2.51
N ALA A 260 -2.38 23.78 1.78
CA ALA A 260 -3.43 24.17 0.84
C ALA A 260 -3.46 23.24 -0.38
N LEU A 261 -2.31 22.78 -0.85
CA LEU A 261 -2.21 21.80 -1.94
C LEU A 261 -2.74 20.44 -1.53
N LEU A 262 -2.41 20.00 -0.33
CA LEU A 262 -2.91 18.73 0.22
C LEU A 262 -4.44 18.76 0.34
N GLU A 263 -5.02 19.85 0.84
CA GLU A 263 -6.48 20.03 0.90
C GLU A 263 -7.14 19.96 -0.49
N GLN A 264 -6.51 20.55 -1.51
CA GLN A 264 -7.02 20.48 -2.89
C GLN A 264 -6.93 19.07 -3.46
N CYS A 265 -5.82 18.36 -3.20
CA CYS A 265 -5.69 16.96 -3.56
C CYS A 265 -6.77 16.10 -2.90
N ASP A 266 -7.04 16.30 -1.62
CA ASP A 266 -8.08 15.58 -0.87
C ASP A 266 -9.50 15.81 -1.41
N ARG A 267 -9.74 16.95 -2.06
CA ARG A 267 -11.01 17.24 -2.74
C ARG A 267 -11.08 16.60 -4.13
N PHE A 268 -9.98 16.46 -4.83
CA PHE A 268 -9.90 15.94 -6.20
C PHE A 268 -9.81 14.41 -6.25
N THR A 269 -9.08 13.78 -5.33
CA THR A 269 -8.72 12.37 -5.38
C THR A 269 -9.81 11.34 -5.02
N PRO A 270 -10.94 11.66 -4.33
CA PRO A 270 -11.93 10.65 -3.96
C PRO A 270 -12.48 9.81 -5.13
N PRO A 271 -12.81 10.38 -6.31
CA PRO A 271 -13.22 9.56 -7.46
C PRO A 271 -12.10 8.64 -7.99
N LEU A 272 -10.85 9.09 -7.95
CA LEU A 272 -9.69 8.27 -8.35
C LEU A 272 -9.50 7.10 -7.39
N PHE A 273 -9.63 7.32 -6.09
CA PHE A 273 -9.51 6.26 -5.08
C PHE A 273 -10.66 5.25 -5.17
N LEU A 274 -11.90 5.72 -5.44
CA LEU A 274 -13.01 4.83 -5.72
C LEU A 274 -12.68 3.91 -6.89
N LEU A 275 -12.26 4.49 -8.03
CA LEU A 275 -11.89 3.72 -9.22
C LEU A 275 -10.72 2.77 -8.93
N PHE A 276 -9.68 3.24 -8.25
CA PHE A 276 -8.54 2.42 -7.85
C PHE A 276 -8.96 1.15 -7.11
N PHE A 277 -9.78 1.29 -6.06
CA PHE A 277 -10.21 0.14 -5.27
C PHE A 277 -11.22 -0.74 -6.00
N VAL A 278 -12.08 -0.19 -6.86
CA VAL A 278 -12.99 -0.99 -7.70
C VAL A 278 -12.18 -1.78 -8.75
N LEU A 279 -11.21 -1.17 -9.42
CA LEU A 279 -10.32 -1.87 -10.35
C LEU A 279 -9.46 -2.93 -9.65
N SER A 280 -8.94 -2.61 -8.46
CA SER A 280 -8.24 -3.58 -7.62
C SER A 280 -9.14 -4.77 -7.26
N GLY A 281 -10.37 -4.50 -6.81
CA GLY A 281 -11.35 -5.54 -6.53
C GLY A 281 -11.71 -6.40 -7.76
N ALA A 282 -11.82 -5.78 -8.94
CA ALA A 282 -12.07 -6.49 -10.20
C ALA A 282 -10.88 -7.35 -10.64
N SER A 283 -9.66 -7.03 -10.20
CA SER A 283 -8.46 -7.82 -10.45
C SER A 283 -8.34 -9.04 -9.53
N LEU A 284 -9.10 -9.11 -8.45
CA LEU A 284 -9.04 -10.21 -7.50
C LEU A 284 -9.67 -11.47 -8.09
N ASP A 285 -8.90 -12.54 -8.12
CA ASP A 285 -9.32 -13.82 -8.67
C ASP A 285 -9.83 -14.76 -7.58
N LEU A 286 -11.16 -14.92 -7.49
CA LEU A 286 -11.79 -15.81 -6.53
C LEU A 286 -11.49 -17.30 -6.81
N SER A 287 -11.16 -17.66 -8.05
CA SER A 287 -10.89 -19.05 -8.44
C SER A 287 -9.60 -19.59 -7.84
N VAL A 288 -8.72 -18.68 -7.38
CA VAL A 288 -7.44 -19.05 -6.76
C VAL A 288 -7.62 -19.57 -5.32
N LEU A 289 -8.68 -19.16 -4.61
CA LEU A 289 -8.90 -19.52 -3.20
C LEU A 289 -8.90 -21.04 -2.94
N PRO A 290 -9.60 -21.89 -3.74
CA PRO A 290 -9.56 -23.33 -3.54
C PRO A 290 -8.19 -23.97 -3.83
N THR A 291 -7.36 -23.34 -4.66
CA THR A 291 -6.08 -23.91 -5.13
C THR A 291 -4.94 -23.77 -4.14
N VAL A 292 -5.02 -22.80 -3.22
CA VAL A 292 -3.93 -22.51 -2.28
C VAL A 292 -3.81 -23.49 -1.12
N GLY A 293 -4.88 -24.22 -0.82
CA GLY A 293 -4.88 -25.30 0.18
C GLY A 293 -4.32 -24.89 1.56
N VAL A 294 -3.73 -25.86 2.26
CA VAL A 294 -3.16 -25.66 3.61
C VAL A 294 -1.99 -24.68 3.58
N VAL A 295 -1.18 -24.70 2.52
CA VAL A 295 -0.01 -23.83 2.36
C VAL A 295 -0.41 -22.36 2.33
N GLY A 296 -1.45 -22.03 1.56
CA GLY A 296 -1.96 -20.66 1.49
C GLY A 296 -2.55 -20.17 2.81
N ILE A 297 -3.36 -21.01 3.48
CA ILE A 297 -3.93 -20.68 4.79
C ILE A 297 -2.82 -20.45 5.82
N ALA A 298 -1.82 -21.33 5.86
CA ALA A 298 -0.69 -21.21 6.76
C ALA A 298 0.13 -19.94 6.50
N CYS A 299 0.39 -19.62 5.22
CA CYS A 299 1.07 -18.40 4.82
C CYS A 299 0.28 -17.14 5.27
N ILE A 300 -1.02 -17.10 5.03
CA ILE A 300 -1.89 -15.99 5.40
C ILE A 300 -1.90 -15.78 6.91
N LEU A 301 -2.11 -16.82 7.68
CA LEU A 301 -2.17 -16.71 9.15
C LEU A 301 -0.81 -16.35 9.76
N SER A 302 0.28 -17.02 9.33
CA SER A 302 1.63 -16.75 9.83
C SER A 302 2.09 -15.33 9.53
N ARG A 303 1.76 -14.79 8.35
CA ARG A 303 2.05 -13.40 8.02
C ARG A 303 1.29 -12.41 8.93
N ALA A 304 -0.01 -12.59 9.09
CA ALA A 304 -0.82 -11.70 9.94
C ALA A 304 -0.32 -11.70 11.40
N ILE A 305 0.02 -12.88 11.92
CA ILE A 305 0.61 -13.04 13.25
C ILE A 305 2.00 -12.41 13.29
N GLY A 306 2.85 -12.66 12.30
CA GLY A 306 4.22 -12.15 12.23
C GLY A 306 4.28 -10.64 12.17
N LYS A 307 3.46 -10.01 11.35
CA LYS A 307 3.31 -8.54 11.28
C LYS A 307 2.92 -7.96 12.64
N SER A 308 1.88 -8.53 13.25
CA SER A 308 1.40 -8.05 14.54
C SER A 308 2.42 -8.24 15.66
N LEU A 309 3.06 -9.41 15.74
CA LEU A 309 4.09 -9.70 16.74
C LEU A 309 5.33 -8.83 16.54
N GLY A 310 5.82 -8.71 15.30
CA GLY A 310 7.00 -7.91 14.99
C GLY A 310 6.80 -6.44 15.35
N ALA A 311 5.67 -5.86 14.97
CA ALA A 311 5.34 -4.48 15.36
C ALA A 311 5.23 -4.31 16.88
N THR A 312 4.62 -5.29 17.58
CA THR A 312 4.54 -5.28 19.04
C THR A 312 5.92 -5.34 19.68
N ILE A 313 6.80 -6.23 19.22
CA ILE A 313 8.17 -6.37 19.72
C ILE A 313 8.97 -5.08 19.48
N GLY A 314 8.98 -4.57 18.25
CA GLY A 314 9.68 -3.34 17.90
C GLY A 314 9.20 -2.14 18.71
N ALA A 315 7.89 -1.98 18.87
CA ALA A 315 7.29 -0.91 19.67
C ALA A 315 7.59 -1.06 21.18
N ALA A 316 7.67 -2.29 21.70
CA ALA A 316 8.02 -2.56 23.09
C ALA A 316 9.51 -2.26 23.37
N ILE A 317 10.42 -2.62 22.46
CA ILE A 317 11.87 -2.30 22.55
C ILE A 317 12.06 -0.79 22.62
N GLU A 318 11.35 -0.04 21.78
CA GLU A 318 11.41 1.43 21.73
C GLU A 318 10.58 2.11 22.85
N LYS A 319 10.02 1.33 23.76
CA LYS A 319 9.20 1.83 24.90
C LYS A 319 8.10 2.80 24.43
N CYS A 320 7.43 2.46 23.35
CA CYS A 320 6.33 3.24 22.81
C CYS A 320 5.10 3.22 23.71
N ASP A 321 4.13 4.10 23.43
CA ASP A 321 2.82 4.11 24.10
C ASP A 321 2.14 2.71 24.03
N LYS A 322 1.41 2.36 25.10
CA LYS A 322 0.72 1.06 25.20
C LYS A 322 -0.24 0.80 24.05
N ASN A 323 -0.87 1.84 23.52
CA ASN A 323 -1.76 1.72 22.36
C ASN A 323 -0.99 1.39 21.08
N ILE A 324 0.21 1.98 20.90
CA ILE A 324 1.09 1.64 19.77
C ILE A 324 1.50 0.17 19.87
N ILE A 325 2.01 -0.26 21.03
CA ILE A 325 2.43 -1.65 21.25
C ILE A 325 1.31 -2.64 20.95
N ARG A 326 0.06 -2.32 21.33
CA ARG A 326 -1.07 -3.25 21.24
C ARG A 326 -1.78 -3.24 19.89
N TYR A 327 -1.87 -2.10 19.23
CA TYR A 327 -2.79 -1.93 18.08
C TYR A 327 -2.10 -1.64 16.75
N LEU A 328 -0.85 -1.15 16.75
CA LEU A 328 -0.16 -0.80 15.51
C LEU A 328 -0.04 -1.99 14.54
N GLY A 329 0.38 -3.15 15.02
CA GLY A 329 0.56 -4.34 14.17
C GLY A 329 -0.72 -4.80 13.46
N MET A 330 -1.88 -4.59 14.08
CA MET A 330 -3.17 -4.91 13.46
C MET A 330 -3.49 -4.00 12.26
N THR A 331 -2.92 -2.80 12.19
CA THR A 331 -3.14 -1.86 11.09
C THR A 331 -2.20 -2.10 9.90
N LEU A 332 -1.22 -2.99 10.04
CA LEU A 332 -0.21 -3.35 9.03
C LEU A 332 -0.55 -4.62 8.23
N ILE A 333 -1.74 -5.17 8.43
CA ILE A 333 -2.20 -6.41 7.77
C ILE A 333 -2.47 -6.25 6.26
N PRO A 334 -3.04 -5.13 5.74
CA PRO A 334 -3.32 -4.98 4.31
C PRO A 334 -2.09 -5.25 3.44
N GLN A 335 -2.30 -5.95 2.31
CA GLN A 335 -1.26 -6.30 1.35
C GLN A 335 -1.84 -6.23 -0.06
N ALA A 336 -1.14 -5.57 -1.00
CA ALA A 336 -1.63 -5.37 -2.36
C ALA A 336 -0.48 -5.25 -3.40
N GLY A 337 -0.45 -4.17 -4.16
CA GLY A 337 0.32 -3.95 -5.38
C GLY A 337 1.76 -4.44 -5.37
N VAL A 338 2.58 -4.03 -4.38
CA VAL A 338 4.00 -4.42 -4.29
C VAL A 338 4.14 -5.94 -4.15
N ALA A 339 3.34 -6.57 -3.29
CA ALA A 339 3.37 -8.02 -3.11
C ALA A 339 2.95 -8.78 -4.39
N ILE A 340 1.92 -8.29 -5.10
CA ILE A 340 1.49 -8.87 -6.38
C ILE A 340 2.60 -8.70 -7.43
N GLY A 341 3.26 -7.55 -7.48
CA GLY A 341 4.41 -7.30 -8.35
C GLY A 341 5.53 -8.31 -8.12
N MET A 342 5.96 -8.46 -6.87
CA MET A 342 6.98 -9.44 -6.47
C MET A 342 6.56 -10.89 -6.80
N ALA A 343 5.30 -11.26 -6.58
CA ALA A 343 4.80 -12.59 -6.91
C ALA A 343 4.80 -12.87 -8.43
N ARG A 344 4.53 -11.85 -9.26
CA ARG A 344 4.65 -11.96 -10.72
C ARG A 344 6.09 -12.15 -11.17
N MET A 345 7.05 -11.47 -10.53
CA MET A 345 8.47 -11.69 -10.82
C MET A 345 8.89 -13.14 -10.53
N CYS A 346 8.30 -13.79 -9.53
CA CYS A 346 8.58 -15.21 -9.25
C CYS A 346 8.16 -16.14 -10.40
N LEU A 347 7.23 -15.76 -11.28
CA LEU A 347 6.86 -16.57 -12.46
C LEU A 347 8.04 -16.76 -13.43
N THR A 348 8.90 -15.75 -13.53
CA THR A 348 10.10 -15.78 -14.39
C THR A 348 11.33 -16.24 -13.63
N ASP A 349 11.44 -15.87 -12.36
CA ASP A 349 12.64 -16.07 -11.55
C ASP A 349 12.75 -17.47 -10.94
N LEU A 350 11.62 -18.09 -10.62
CA LEU A 350 11.46 -19.41 -10.05
C LEU A 350 10.35 -20.17 -10.78
N PRO A 351 10.51 -20.54 -12.07
CA PRO A 351 9.42 -21.08 -12.89
C PRO A 351 8.75 -22.31 -12.30
N ALA A 352 9.51 -23.15 -11.57
CA ALA A 352 8.98 -24.36 -10.92
C ALA A 352 7.98 -24.05 -9.78
N TYR A 353 8.15 -22.94 -9.08
CA TYR A 353 7.35 -22.56 -7.90
C TYR A 353 6.51 -21.32 -8.13
N GLY A 354 6.83 -20.51 -9.13
CA GLY A 354 6.19 -19.22 -9.44
C GLY A 354 4.67 -19.27 -9.52
N PRO A 355 4.06 -20.23 -10.22
CA PRO A 355 2.59 -20.34 -10.26
C PRO A 355 1.96 -20.51 -8.88
N THR A 356 2.54 -21.37 -8.02
CA THR A 356 2.06 -21.58 -6.65
C THR A 356 2.26 -20.37 -5.78
N ILE A 357 3.44 -19.72 -5.85
CA ILE A 357 3.74 -18.48 -5.13
C ILE A 357 2.74 -17.40 -5.52
N ASN A 358 2.52 -17.19 -6.81
CA ASN A 358 1.58 -16.19 -7.32
C ASN A 358 0.15 -16.47 -6.85
N ALA A 359 -0.30 -17.73 -6.88
CA ALA A 359 -1.62 -18.13 -6.38
C ALA A 359 -1.79 -17.83 -4.88
N VAL A 360 -0.80 -18.20 -4.06
CA VAL A 360 -0.84 -17.95 -2.60
C VAL A 360 -0.88 -16.46 -2.30
N VAL A 361 -0.07 -15.65 -2.99
CA VAL A 361 -0.04 -14.19 -2.77
C VAL A 361 -1.33 -13.53 -3.23
N LEU A 362 -1.91 -13.92 -4.37
CA LEU A 362 -3.18 -13.39 -4.85
C LEU A 362 -4.33 -13.73 -3.88
N ALA A 363 -4.40 -14.96 -3.39
CA ALA A 363 -5.38 -15.36 -2.39
C ALA A 363 -5.21 -14.59 -1.07
N GLY A 364 -3.96 -14.44 -0.61
CA GLY A 364 -3.64 -13.64 0.56
C GLY A 364 -4.05 -12.19 0.40
N THR A 365 -3.72 -11.57 -0.74
CA THR A 365 -4.12 -10.21 -1.08
C THR A 365 -5.64 -10.03 -1.04
N LEU A 366 -6.40 -10.95 -1.63
CA LEU A 366 -7.86 -10.93 -1.58
C LEU A 366 -8.38 -10.88 -0.14
N ILE A 367 -7.87 -11.76 0.71
CA ILE A 367 -8.30 -11.84 2.12
C ILE A 367 -7.89 -10.58 2.88
N TYR A 368 -6.65 -10.10 2.71
CA TYR A 368 -6.13 -8.94 3.42
C TYR A 368 -6.77 -7.62 2.96
N GLU A 369 -7.04 -7.46 1.67
CA GLU A 369 -7.70 -6.27 1.14
C GLU A 369 -9.15 -6.16 1.65
N LEU A 370 -9.86 -7.28 1.78
CA LEU A 370 -11.22 -7.30 2.31
C LEU A 370 -11.27 -7.15 3.83
N SER A 371 -10.38 -7.83 4.56
CA SER A 371 -10.39 -7.85 6.04
C SER A 371 -9.56 -6.73 6.66
N GLY A 372 -8.47 -6.32 6.02
CA GLY A 372 -7.50 -5.36 6.55
C GLY A 372 -8.10 -4.00 6.94
N PRO A 373 -8.90 -3.35 6.08
CA PRO A 373 -9.56 -2.09 6.42
C PRO A 373 -10.49 -2.22 7.64
N VAL A 374 -11.16 -3.37 7.78
CA VAL A 374 -12.04 -3.66 8.92
C VAL A 374 -11.22 -3.80 10.20
N ILE A 375 -10.14 -4.58 10.14
CA ILE A 375 -9.24 -4.80 11.28
C ILE A 375 -8.59 -3.47 11.68
N THR A 376 -8.13 -2.68 10.73
CA THR A 376 -7.58 -1.33 10.95
C THR A 376 -8.58 -0.43 11.67
N LYS A 377 -9.84 -0.40 11.21
CA LYS A 377 -10.89 0.36 11.88
C LYS A 377 -11.07 -0.09 13.33
N ILE A 378 -11.17 -1.40 13.56
CA ILE A 378 -11.33 -1.97 14.90
C ILE A 378 -10.14 -1.60 15.79
N ALA A 379 -8.92 -1.71 15.29
CA ALA A 379 -7.70 -1.35 16.03
C ALA A 379 -7.69 0.12 16.45
N LEU A 380 -7.96 1.04 15.52
CA LEU A 380 -7.99 2.47 15.78
C LEU A 380 -9.15 2.89 16.69
N THR A 381 -10.32 2.22 16.58
CA THR A 381 -11.44 2.44 17.51
C THR A 381 -11.08 2.00 18.92
N LYS A 382 -10.47 0.82 19.09
CA LYS A 382 -10.01 0.32 20.41
C LYS A 382 -8.87 1.14 20.99
N ALA A 383 -8.04 1.76 20.15
CA ALA A 383 -7.01 2.71 20.56
C ALA A 383 -7.60 4.06 21.01
N GLY A 384 -8.90 4.31 20.79
CA GLY A 384 -9.55 5.57 21.12
C GLY A 384 -9.27 6.70 20.11
N GLU A 385 -8.75 6.36 18.92
CA GLU A 385 -8.35 7.34 17.89
C GLU A 385 -9.47 7.62 16.87
N ILE A 386 -10.53 6.81 16.86
CA ILE A 386 -11.76 7.01 16.12
C ILE A 386 -12.87 7.32 17.13
N LYS A 387 -13.49 8.50 17.04
CA LYS A 387 -14.64 8.86 17.87
C LYS A 387 -15.88 8.11 17.37
N GLU A 388 -16.50 7.31 18.22
CA GLU A 388 -17.80 6.71 17.95
C GLU A 388 -18.83 7.84 17.79
N GLY A 389 -19.35 8.00 16.58
CA GLY A 389 -20.31 9.08 16.21
C GLY A 389 -19.86 9.96 15.04
N GLY A 390 -18.64 9.80 14.51
CA GLY A 390 -18.05 10.68 13.48
C GLY A 390 -18.48 10.45 12.02
N ALA A 391 -19.54 9.70 11.75
CA ALA A 391 -20.07 9.53 10.39
C ALA A 391 -21.31 10.42 10.13
N LYS A 392 -21.30 11.67 10.58
CA LYS A 392 -22.23 12.68 10.02
C LYS A 392 -21.60 13.22 8.74
N PRO A 393 -22.29 13.17 7.57
CA PRO A 393 -21.82 13.89 6.40
C PRO A 393 -21.75 15.37 6.78
N ALA A 394 -20.66 16.04 6.39
CA ALA A 394 -20.61 17.49 6.44
C ALA A 394 -21.85 18.01 5.68
N ALA A 395 -22.79 18.59 6.40
CA ALA A 395 -23.87 19.33 5.81
C ALA A 395 -23.22 20.44 4.99
N VAL A 396 -23.47 20.43 3.69
CA VAL A 396 -23.19 21.56 2.83
C VAL A 396 -24.05 22.71 3.39
N THR A 397 -23.44 23.53 4.20
CA THR A 397 -24.06 24.82 4.58
C THR A 397 -24.06 25.65 3.30
N ALA A 398 -25.22 25.68 2.63
CA ALA A 398 -25.47 26.66 1.60
C ALA A 398 -25.38 28.03 2.27
N ALA A 399 -24.28 28.73 2.03
CA ALA A 399 -24.18 30.13 2.32
C ALA A 399 -25.08 30.84 1.29
N LYS A 400 -26.09 31.53 1.80
CA LYS A 400 -26.88 32.52 1.08
C LYS A 400 -25.99 33.67 0.62
#